data_009c1982ccacff071c4f101301740b97
#
_entry.id   009c1982ccacff071c4f101301740b97
#
_cell.length_a   1.000
_cell.length_b   1.000
_cell.length_c   1.000
_cell.angle_alpha   90.00
_cell.angle_beta   90.00
_cell.angle_gamma   90.00
#
_symmetry.space_group_name_H-M   'P 1'
#
loop_
_entity.id
_entity.type
_entity.pdbx_description
1 polymer ?
#
loop_
_entity_poly.entity_id
_entity_poly.type
_entity_poly.pdbx_seq_one_letter_code
_entity_poly.pdbx_strand_id
1 'polypeptide(L)'
;MKSWKKLCLLGTILVTTVGVMAACSSGKKESASDELTFWYMGDGDQGIKPIVDEFTKESGIKVKIQSIPWSTSRDKLLTAVASKEGPDVVQMGTTYMSEFVDAGALVDITEDIEKSDVLKTDNFFDGSVATTKFDGQYYAVPWYTETRALYYRKDLLESVGYKEAPKTWDELADAAKKLAARGDNKYGFNVELKEPTFGFMFARQNGSELFDKEGEPVFNESEMVDALKYLDKLVQDGSAPKTDLGLEIGQSFGGDGVVPMFISGPWMINSIKESAPDIDGKWGVAELPKGPVSNTSVTGGANLAVFSSSKKKDDAMKLIEYLSKPENQTKFFENTNSLPTSKESWNADVFKSDPLISVFGEQLNESQPMPLLKQWDEISQNFMKQWEQVVVSGKNLQEAMDELNEQTETLIK
;
A
#
# COMPACT_ATOMS: atom_id res chain seq x y z
N MET A 1 22.18 46.31 -45.34
CA MET A 1 22.99 46.42 -46.60
C MET A 1 23.06 45.08 -47.25
N LYS A 2 22.58 45.02 -48.47
CA LYS A 2 22.88 44.16 -49.62
C LYS A 2 22.65 42.65 -49.41
N SER A 3 21.54 42.03 -49.91
CA SER A 3 21.18 41.78 -51.31
C SER A 3 22.18 40.84 -51.98
N TRP A 4 21.71 39.74 -52.62
CA TRP A 4 21.07 39.56 -53.91
C TRP A 4 20.90 38.05 -54.12
N LYS A 5 19.71 37.58 -54.45
CA LYS A 5 19.12 37.42 -55.80
C LYS A 5 19.66 36.25 -56.63
N LYS A 6 18.72 35.36 -56.95
CA LYS A 6 18.39 34.82 -58.29
C LYS A 6 19.37 33.78 -58.85
N LEU A 7 18.97 32.73 -59.52
CA LEU A 7 18.14 32.58 -60.68
C LEU A 7 17.89 31.08 -60.98
N CYS A 8 16.71 30.70 -61.26
CA CYS A 8 16.09 29.90 -62.34
C CYS A 8 17.01 29.18 -63.29
N LEU A 9 16.73 27.99 -63.78
CA LEU A 9 16.05 27.59 -65.02
C LEU A 9 16.15 26.06 -65.24
N LEU A 10 14.99 25.46 -65.43
CA LEU A 10 14.52 24.74 -66.63
C LEU A 10 15.25 23.49 -67.12
N GLY A 11 14.56 22.44 -67.14
CA GLY A 11 14.17 21.65 -68.30
C GLY A 11 14.73 20.25 -68.29
N THR A 12 14.14 19.17 -68.52
CA THR A 12 13.22 18.73 -69.54
C THR A 12 12.88 17.25 -69.25
N ILE A 13 11.64 16.93 -69.38
CA ILE A 13 10.93 15.68 -69.70
C ILE A 13 11.78 14.57 -70.37
N LEU A 14 11.72 13.33 -69.79
CA LEU A 14 11.52 12.15 -70.68
C LEU A 14 10.74 11.03 -69.93
N VAL A 15 9.82 10.50 -70.72
CA VAL A 15 8.74 9.55 -70.43
C VAL A 15 9.25 8.11 -70.54
N THR A 16 8.48 7.20 -69.88
CA THR A 16 8.35 5.73 -70.06
C THR A 16 9.32 4.85 -69.26
N THR A 17 8.80 4.04 -68.36
CA THR A 17 8.19 2.74 -68.70
C THR A 17 7.43 2.14 -67.47
N VAL A 18 6.25 1.64 -67.77
CA VAL A 18 5.39 0.86 -66.87
C VAL A 18 6.08 -0.44 -66.53
N GLY A 19 6.33 -0.61 -65.21
CA GLY A 19 6.70 -1.90 -64.63
C GLY A 19 5.76 -2.18 -63.46
N VAL A 20 4.70 -2.95 -63.74
CA VAL A 20 3.84 -3.51 -62.71
C VAL A 20 4.65 -4.56 -61.97
N MET A 21 5.18 -4.21 -60.79
CA MET A 21 5.54 -5.17 -59.78
C MET A 21 4.51 -5.09 -58.65
N ALA A 22 3.64 -6.08 -58.65
CA ALA A 22 2.83 -6.43 -57.51
C ALA A 22 3.77 -6.80 -56.34
N ALA A 23 4.20 -5.80 -55.56
CA ALA A 23 4.76 -6.03 -54.25
C ALA A 23 3.59 -6.37 -53.33
N CYS A 24 3.42 -7.66 -53.05
CA CYS A 24 2.67 -8.12 -51.90
C CYS A 24 3.29 -7.46 -50.68
N SER A 25 2.71 -6.32 -50.30
CA SER A 25 2.87 -5.81 -48.95
C SER A 25 2.16 -6.81 -48.03
N SER A 26 2.89 -7.83 -47.59
CA SER A 26 2.55 -8.53 -46.39
C SER A 26 2.71 -7.51 -45.28
N GLY A 27 1.62 -6.80 -44.97
CA GLY A 27 1.48 -6.15 -43.69
C GLY A 27 1.75 -7.20 -42.63
N LYS A 28 2.95 -7.20 -42.06
CA LYS A 28 3.14 -7.77 -40.75
C LYS A 28 2.10 -7.07 -39.87
N LYS A 29 0.96 -7.71 -39.60
CA LYS A 29 0.28 -7.52 -38.35
C LYS A 29 1.38 -7.65 -37.32
N GLU A 30 1.68 -6.61 -36.56
CA GLU A 30 2.40 -6.79 -35.30
C GLU A 30 1.65 -7.91 -34.60
N SER A 31 2.27 -9.08 -34.54
CA SER A 31 1.80 -10.15 -33.69
C SER A 31 1.79 -9.54 -32.30
N ALA A 32 0.63 -9.50 -31.65
CA ALA A 32 0.56 -9.28 -30.23
C ALA A 32 1.71 -10.09 -29.61
N SER A 33 2.59 -9.44 -28.87
CA SER A 33 3.77 -10.12 -28.32
C SER A 33 3.26 -11.33 -27.56
N ASP A 34 3.86 -12.52 -27.77
CA ASP A 34 3.55 -13.75 -27.01
C ASP A 34 3.88 -13.63 -25.52
N GLU A 35 4.24 -12.43 -25.08
CA GLU A 35 4.73 -12.09 -23.76
C GLU A 35 3.61 -11.46 -22.93
N LEU A 36 3.32 -11.98 -21.73
CA LEU A 36 2.44 -11.37 -20.75
C LEU A 36 3.00 -10.03 -20.28
N THR A 37 2.15 -9.05 -20.10
CA THR A 37 2.49 -7.78 -19.45
C THR A 37 2.01 -7.80 -17.99
N PHE A 38 2.92 -7.58 -17.05
CA PHE A 38 2.62 -7.50 -15.62
C PHE A 38 2.96 -6.11 -15.08
N TRP A 39 1.95 -5.37 -14.64
CA TRP A 39 2.15 -4.11 -13.92
C TRP A 39 2.34 -4.39 -12.44
N TYR A 40 3.56 -4.14 -11.98
CA TYR A 40 3.99 -4.30 -10.60
C TYR A 40 4.11 -2.94 -9.94
N MET A 41 3.41 -2.72 -8.82
CA MET A 41 3.44 -1.45 -8.09
C MET A 41 4.61 -1.45 -7.10
N GLY A 42 5.57 -0.55 -7.32
CA GLY A 42 6.79 -0.45 -6.50
C GLY A 42 7.89 0.31 -7.23
N ASP A 43 8.95 0.67 -6.51
CA ASP A 43 10.08 1.46 -7.02
C ASP A 43 11.17 0.57 -7.67
N GLY A 44 10.77 -0.48 -8.34
CA GLY A 44 11.64 -1.42 -9.04
C GLY A 44 11.08 -2.84 -8.99
N ASP A 45 11.67 -3.74 -9.77
CA ASP A 45 11.20 -5.12 -9.92
C ASP A 45 12.11 -6.17 -9.25
N GLN A 46 13.16 -5.73 -8.54
CA GLN A 46 14.20 -6.60 -7.99
C GLN A 46 13.63 -7.69 -7.08
N GLY A 47 12.59 -7.39 -6.33
CA GLY A 47 11.97 -8.36 -5.41
C GLY A 47 11.11 -9.42 -6.10
N ILE A 48 10.44 -9.07 -7.20
CA ILE A 48 9.51 -9.96 -7.90
C ILE A 48 10.15 -10.64 -9.12
N LYS A 49 11.12 -9.99 -9.75
CA LYS A 49 11.74 -10.48 -11.00
C LYS A 49 12.31 -11.89 -10.90
N PRO A 50 13.06 -12.29 -9.85
CA PRO A 50 13.57 -13.66 -9.74
C PRO A 50 12.47 -14.72 -9.77
N ILE A 51 11.33 -14.45 -9.13
CA ILE A 51 10.18 -15.36 -9.06
C ILE A 51 9.51 -15.48 -10.43
N VAL A 52 9.36 -14.37 -11.14
CA VAL A 52 8.80 -14.33 -12.50
C VAL A 52 9.73 -14.97 -13.51
N ASP A 53 11.05 -14.86 -13.36
CA ASP A 53 12.04 -15.56 -14.21
C ASP A 53 11.95 -17.09 -14.01
N GLU A 54 11.74 -17.57 -12.78
CA GLU A 54 11.48 -18.99 -12.49
C GLU A 54 10.18 -19.46 -13.17
N PHE A 55 9.08 -18.70 -13.05
CA PHE A 55 7.83 -18.98 -13.75
C PHE A 55 8.04 -19.10 -15.25
N THR A 56 8.77 -18.16 -15.85
CA THR A 56 9.06 -18.19 -17.30
C THR A 56 9.83 -19.45 -17.69
N LYS A 57 10.79 -19.86 -16.87
CA LYS A 57 11.59 -21.07 -17.12
C LYS A 57 10.75 -22.35 -17.01
N GLU A 58 9.81 -22.41 -16.07
CA GLU A 58 8.99 -23.60 -15.84
C GLU A 58 7.83 -23.70 -16.85
N SER A 59 7.15 -22.60 -17.13
CA SER A 59 5.94 -22.58 -17.97
C SER A 59 6.21 -22.34 -19.45
N GLY A 60 7.37 -21.75 -19.79
CA GLY A 60 7.66 -21.25 -21.14
C GLY A 60 6.97 -19.92 -21.47
N ILE A 61 6.12 -19.40 -20.59
CA ILE A 61 5.39 -18.13 -20.78
C ILE A 61 6.32 -16.97 -20.41
N LYS A 62 6.60 -16.11 -21.37
CA LYS A 62 7.40 -14.91 -21.11
C LYS A 62 6.57 -13.84 -20.45
N VAL A 63 7.16 -13.11 -19.49
CA VAL A 63 6.51 -12.03 -18.76
C VAL A 63 7.36 -10.77 -18.81
N LYS A 64 6.76 -9.68 -19.23
CA LYS A 64 7.35 -8.34 -19.19
C LYS A 64 6.80 -7.60 -17.97
N ILE A 65 7.65 -7.41 -16.96
CA ILE A 65 7.32 -6.62 -15.78
C ILE A 65 7.47 -5.14 -16.12
N GLN A 66 6.50 -4.34 -15.69
CA GLN A 66 6.59 -2.89 -15.69
C GLN A 66 6.37 -2.38 -14.26
N SER A 67 7.43 -1.88 -13.62
CA SER A 67 7.34 -1.24 -12.32
C SER A 67 6.68 0.13 -12.44
N ILE A 68 5.80 0.43 -11.49
CA ILE A 68 5.05 1.67 -11.41
C ILE A 68 5.12 2.14 -9.95
N PRO A 69 5.67 3.33 -9.68
CA PRO A 69 5.68 3.87 -8.33
C PRO A 69 4.25 4.01 -7.77
N TRP A 70 4.07 3.68 -6.50
CA TRP A 70 2.76 3.78 -5.84
C TRP A 70 2.13 5.17 -5.96
N SER A 71 2.95 6.23 -5.88
CA SER A 71 2.53 7.62 -6.00
C SER A 71 1.86 7.99 -7.33
N THR A 72 2.09 7.19 -8.40
CA THR A 72 1.54 7.42 -9.75
C THR A 72 0.66 6.27 -10.24
N SER A 73 0.51 5.21 -9.45
CA SER A 73 -0.15 3.97 -9.87
C SER A 73 -1.63 4.19 -10.20
N ARG A 74 -2.36 4.93 -9.36
CA ARG A 74 -3.78 5.20 -9.58
C ARG A 74 -4.03 5.96 -10.88
N ASP A 75 -3.30 7.04 -11.14
CA ASP A 75 -3.44 7.83 -12.37
C ASP A 75 -3.16 7.00 -13.63
N LYS A 76 -2.15 6.13 -13.54
CA LYS A 76 -1.82 5.22 -14.63
C LYS A 76 -2.90 4.19 -14.87
N LEU A 77 -3.49 3.63 -13.82
CA LEU A 77 -4.62 2.70 -13.91
C LEU A 77 -5.86 3.38 -14.51
N LEU A 78 -6.21 4.58 -14.07
CA LEU A 78 -7.31 5.37 -14.64
C LEU A 78 -7.09 5.64 -16.14
N THR A 79 -5.85 5.94 -16.55
CA THR A 79 -5.49 6.12 -17.95
C THR A 79 -5.70 4.84 -18.75
N ALA A 80 -5.32 3.67 -18.20
CA ALA A 80 -5.50 2.37 -18.81
C ALA A 80 -6.99 2.02 -19.00
N VAL A 81 -7.83 2.34 -18.02
CA VAL A 81 -9.29 2.17 -18.10
C VAL A 81 -9.86 3.04 -19.23
N ALA A 82 -9.50 4.33 -19.25
CA ALA A 82 -10.01 5.27 -20.24
C ALA A 82 -9.59 4.92 -21.68
N SER A 83 -8.36 4.43 -21.87
CA SER A 83 -7.85 4.02 -23.19
C SER A 83 -8.28 2.60 -23.59
N LYS A 84 -8.76 1.78 -22.64
CA LYS A 84 -8.97 0.33 -22.77
C LYS A 84 -7.70 -0.43 -23.16
N GLU A 85 -6.55 0.11 -22.75
CA GLU A 85 -5.22 -0.47 -22.96
C GLU A 85 -4.53 -0.63 -21.60
N GLY A 86 -4.58 -1.83 -21.04
CA GLY A 86 -4.00 -2.18 -19.75
C GLY A 86 -3.05 -3.39 -19.85
N PRO A 87 -2.47 -3.80 -18.73
CA PRO A 87 -1.65 -5.00 -18.65
C PRO A 87 -2.49 -6.27 -18.77
N ASP A 88 -1.84 -7.43 -18.89
CA ASP A 88 -2.52 -8.72 -18.76
C ASP A 88 -2.76 -9.04 -17.27
N VAL A 89 -1.73 -8.83 -16.42
CA VAL A 89 -1.81 -8.96 -14.97
C VAL A 89 -1.47 -7.64 -14.30
N VAL A 90 -2.18 -7.30 -13.25
CA VAL A 90 -1.94 -6.10 -12.45
C VAL A 90 -1.88 -6.42 -10.97
N GLN A 91 -0.86 -5.89 -10.29
CA GLN A 91 -0.87 -5.75 -8.85
C GLN A 91 -1.76 -4.56 -8.49
N MET A 92 -2.86 -4.81 -7.79
CA MET A 92 -3.87 -3.81 -7.44
C MET A 92 -3.86 -3.56 -5.94
N GLY A 93 -3.65 -2.32 -5.52
CA GLY A 93 -3.79 -1.95 -4.11
C GLY A 93 -5.19 -2.28 -3.58
N THR A 94 -5.26 -2.79 -2.35
CA THR A 94 -6.54 -3.22 -1.75
C THR A 94 -7.58 -2.11 -1.73
N THR A 95 -7.17 -0.87 -1.49
CA THR A 95 -8.05 0.31 -1.47
C THR A 95 -8.54 0.75 -2.85
N TYR A 96 -7.87 0.32 -3.93
CA TYR A 96 -8.28 0.65 -5.30
C TYR A 96 -9.30 -0.34 -5.87
N MET A 97 -9.42 -1.53 -5.28
CA MET A 97 -10.23 -2.62 -5.83
C MET A 97 -11.65 -2.19 -6.18
N SER A 98 -12.34 -1.52 -5.26
CA SER A 98 -13.74 -1.11 -5.45
C SER A 98 -13.90 -0.19 -6.67
N GLU A 99 -13.04 0.83 -6.82
CA GLU A 99 -13.08 1.77 -7.92
C GLU A 99 -12.90 1.08 -9.28
N PHE A 100 -11.92 0.15 -9.36
CA PHE A 100 -11.59 -0.50 -10.63
C PHE A 100 -12.52 -1.67 -10.98
N VAL A 101 -13.16 -2.30 -9.99
CA VAL A 101 -14.27 -3.24 -10.21
C VAL A 101 -15.50 -2.49 -10.73
N ASP A 102 -15.91 -1.40 -10.10
CA ASP A 102 -17.04 -0.57 -10.52
C ASP A 102 -16.84 -0.01 -11.96
N ALA A 103 -15.61 0.35 -12.31
CA ALA A 103 -15.24 0.78 -13.67
C ALA A 103 -15.22 -0.36 -14.70
N GLY A 104 -15.47 -1.62 -14.32
CA GLY A 104 -15.39 -2.78 -15.22
C GLY A 104 -13.98 -3.06 -15.75
N ALA A 105 -12.96 -2.64 -15.02
CA ALA A 105 -11.56 -2.76 -15.43
C ALA A 105 -10.96 -4.15 -15.16
N LEU A 106 -11.59 -4.95 -14.30
CA LEU A 106 -11.08 -6.25 -13.87
C LEU A 106 -12.00 -7.37 -14.34
N VAL A 107 -11.41 -8.53 -14.56
CA VAL A 107 -12.13 -9.74 -14.98
C VAL A 107 -12.68 -10.46 -13.76
N ASP A 108 -13.91 -10.95 -13.83
CA ASP A 108 -14.44 -11.93 -12.89
C ASP A 108 -13.66 -13.25 -13.03
N ILE A 109 -13.03 -13.67 -11.93
CA ILE A 109 -12.22 -14.89 -11.85
C ILE A 109 -12.78 -15.91 -10.86
N THR A 110 -14.06 -15.79 -10.48
CA THR A 110 -14.70 -16.67 -9.49
C THR A 110 -14.54 -18.14 -9.86
N GLU A 111 -14.85 -18.49 -11.12
CA GLU A 111 -14.72 -19.87 -11.58
C GLU A 111 -13.25 -20.37 -11.58
N ASP A 112 -12.29 -19.49 -11.84
CA ASP A 112 -10.87 -19.84 -11.83
C ASP A 112 -10.40 -20.14 -10.39
N ILE A 113 -10.86 -19.37 -9.42
CA ILE A 113 -10.60 -19.59 -7.98
C ILE A 113 -11.20 -20.93 -7.53
N GLU A 114 -12.44 -21.23 -7.91
CA GLU A 114 -13.11 -22.48 -7.53
C GLU A 114 -12.43 -23.72 -8.09
N LYS A 115 -11.81 -23.62 -9.26
CA LYS A 115 -11.13 -24.73 -9.95
C LYS A 115 -9.70 -24.98 -9.47
N SER A 116 -9.06 -24.01 -8.82
CA SER A 116 -7.65 -24.09 -8.41
C SER A 116 -7.52 -24.49 -6.93
N ASP A 117 -6.72 -25.49 -6.63
CA ASP A 117 -6.40 -25.83 -5.24
C ASP A 117 -5.52 -24.79 -4.55
N VAL A 118 -4.76 -24.00 -5.30
CA VAL A 118 -3.91 -22.91 -4.77
C VAL A 118 -4.71 -21.66 -4.45
N LEU A 119 -5.69 -21.31 -5.31
CA LEU A 119 -6.41 -20.05 -5.24
C LEU A 119 -7.65 -20.09 -4.34
N LYS A 120 -8.00 -21.23 -3.75
CA LYS A 120 -9.14 -21.34 -2.81
C LYS A 120 -9.03 -20.29 -1.71
N THR A 121 -10.12 -19.59 -1.45
CA THR A 121 -10.17 -18.50 -0.48
C THR A 121 -9.76 -18.92 0.93
N ASP A 122 -10.03 -20.18 1.32
CA ASP A 122 -9.65 -20.72 2.62
C ASP A 122 -8.12 -20.77 2.84
N ASN A 123 -7.33 -20.72 1.77
CA ASN A 123 -5.87 -20.69 1.84
C ASN A 123 -5.33 -19.32 2.29
N PHE A 124 -6.13 -18.26 2.24
CA PHE A 124 -5.71 -16.91 2.52
C PHE A 124 -6.36 -16.34 3.79
N PHE A 125 -5.77 -15.31 4.37
CA PHE A 125 -6.40 -14.60 5.49
C PHE A 125 -7.71 -13.96 5.08
N ASP A 126 -8.72 -14.07 5.94
CA ASP A 126 -10.09 -13.63 5.65
C ASP A 126 -10.16 -12.11 5.34
N GLY A 127 -9.38 -11.30 6.08
CA GLY A 127 -9.28 -9.85 5.83
C GLY A 127 -8.70 -9.52 4.44
N SER A 128 -7.77 -10.33 3.92
CA SER A 128 -7.24 -10.17 2.57
C SER A 128 -8.24 -10.62 1.51
N VAL A 129 -8.95 -11.74 1.75
CA VAL A 129 -10.00 -12.23 0.86
C VAL A 129 -11.14 -11.22 0.73
N ALA A 130 -11.52 -10.56 1.82
CA ALA A 130 -12.57 -9.54 1.81
C ALA A 130 -12.27 -8.39 0.82
N THR A 131 -10.99 -8.10 0.55
CA THR A 131 -10.60 -7.05 -0.41
C THR A 131 -10.73 -7.45 -1.89
N THR A 132 -11.07 -8.69 -2.19
CA THR A 132 -11.13 -9.23 -3.56
C THR A 132 -12.53 -9.52 -4.06
N LYS A 133 -13.54 -9.50 -3.15
CA LYS A 133 -14.92 -9.91 -3.41
C LYS A 133 -15.87 -8.71 -3.48
N PHE A 134 -16.58 -8.56 -4.59
CA PHE A 134 -17.57 -7.52 -4.83
C PHE A 134 -18.84 -8.15 -5.45
N ASP A 135 -19.99 -7.81 -4.92
CA ASP A 135 -21.30 -8.33 -5.37
C ASP A 135 -21.33 -9.86 -5.50
N GLY A 136 -20.65 -10.56 -4.59
CA GLY A 136 -20.60 -12.01 -4.57
C GLY A 136 -19.56 -12.65 -5.48
N GLN A 137 -18.89 -11.90 -6.36
CA GLN A 137 -17.89 -12.36 -7.32
C GLN A 137 -16.47 -11.98 -6.89
N TYR A 138 -15.47 -12.75 -7.30
CA TYR A 138 -14.05 -12.46 -7.04
C TYR A 138 -13.39 -11.87 -8.28
N TYR A 139 -12.70 -10.73 -8.09
CA TYR A 139 -12.01 -10.00 -9.16
C TYR A 139 -10.49 -10.01 -9.02
N ALA A 140 -9.98 -10.58 -7.95
CA ALA A 140 -8.55 -10.69 -7.71
C ALA A 140 -8.23 -11.86 -6.76
N VAL A 141 -6.95 -12.19 -6.65
CA VAL A 141 -6.39 -13.12 -5.66
C VAL A 141 -5.55 -12.31 -4.68
N PRO A 142 -5.65 -12.54 -3.36
CA PRO A 142 -4.80 -11.89 -2.37
C PRO A 142 -3.31 -12.18 -2.67
N TRP A 143 -2.47 -11.13 -2.74
CA TRP A 143 -1.06 -11.28 -3.10
C TRP A 143 -0.13 -11.15 -1.90
N TYR A 144 -0.05 -9.96 -1.35
CA TYR A 144 0.63 -9.73 -0.08
C TYR A 144 -0.23 -8.84 0.81
N THR A 145 0.02 -8.96 2.10
CA THR A 145 -0.65 -8.14 3.10
C THR A 145 0.38 -7.30 3.86
N GLU A 146 -0.12 -6.31 4.55
CA GLU A 146 0.66 -5.50 5.47
C GLU A 146 -0.22 -5.08 6.64
N THR A 147 0.41 -4.87 7.77
CA THR A 147 -0.23 -4.29 8.95
C THR A 147 0.74 -3.34 9.62
N ARG A 148 0.30 -2.65 10.65
CA ARG A 148 1.11 -1.70 11.40
C ARG A 148 1.39 -2.25 12.79
N ALA A 149 2.62 -2.03 13.27
CA ALA A 149 3.07 -2.37 14.60
C ALA A 149 3.89 -1.23 15.21
N LEU A 150 4.09 -1.25 16.52
CA LEU A 150 4.88 -0.25 17.23
C LEU A 150 6.36 -0.59 17.15
N TYR A 151 7.17 0.29 16.56
CA TYR A 151 8.62 0.28 16.64
C TYR A 151 9.08 1.09 17.85
N TYR A 152 10.05 0.58 18.61
CA TYR A 152 10.52 1.25 19.82
C TYR A 152 11.98 1.01 20.12
N ARG A 153 12.65 1.99 20.70
CA ARG A 153 14.02 1.90 21.23
C ARG A 153 14.01 1.36 22.64
N LYS A 154 14.46 0.11 22.81
CA LYS A 154 14.54 -0.59 24.10
C LYS A 154 15.39 0.17 25.12
N ASP A 155 16.59 0.56 24.70
CA ASP A 155 17.55 1.27 25.55
C ASP A 155 17.01 2.63 26.03
N LEU A 156 16.30 3.35 25.19
CA LEU A 156 15.70 4.65 25.57
C LEU A 156 14.47 4.49 26.45
N LEU A 157 13.62 3.49 26.19
CA LEU A 157 12.49 3.16 27.08
C LEU A 157 12.98 2.74 28.46
N GLU A 158 14.03 1.90 28.54
CA GLU A 158 14.64 1.53 29.83
C GLU A 158 15.14 2.75 30.60
N SER A 159 15.74 3.74 29.92
CA SER A 159 16.24 4.96 30.56
C SER A 159 15.16 5.80 31.24
N VAL A 160 13.90 5.62 30.84
CA VAL A 160 12.73 6.32 31.42
C VAL A 160 11.82 5.39 32.23
N GLY A 161 12.30 4.16 32.54
CA GLY A 161 11.66 3.23 33.48
C GLY A 161 10.73 2.18 32.84
N TYR A 162 10.72 2.06 31.51
CA TYR A 162 9.96 1.03 30.80
C TYR A 162 10.87 -0.14 30.40
N LYS A 163 10.56 -1.35 30.87
CA LYS A 163 11.31 -2.57 30.51
C LYS A 163 10.82 -3.22 29.22
N GLU A 164 9.59 -2.91 28.82
CA GLU A 164 8.90 -3.43 27.64
C GLU A 164 8.24 -2.27 26.89
N ALA A 165 7.77 -2.54 25.67
CA ALA A 165 6.96 -1.60 24.91
C ALA A 165 5.66 -1.25 25.67
N PRO A 166 5.15 -0.03 25.55
CA PRO A 166 3.87 0.37 26.11
C PRO A 166 2.73 -0.48 25.52
N LYS A 167 1.84 -0.98 26.39
CA LYS A 167 0.75 -1.91 26.04
C LYS A 167 -0.62 -1.23 25.92
N THR A 168 -0.73 0.00 26.40
CA THR A 168 -1.97 0.79 26.34
C THR A 168 -1.68 2.22 25.87
N TRP A 169 -2.71 2.93 25.45
CA TRP A 169 -2.61 4.35 25.10
C TRP A 169 -2.08 5.20 26.25
N ASP A 170 -2.50 4.90 27.49
CA ASP A 170 -2.02 5.63 28.67
C ASP A 170 -0.51 5.39 28.89
N GLU A 171 -0.05 4.15 28.76
CA GLU A 171 1.37 3.82 28.84
C GLU A 171 2.16 4.46 27.68
N LEU A 172 1.60 4.48 26.44
CA LEU A 172 2.21 5.13 25.30
C LEU A 172 2.38 6.64 25.54
N ALA A 173 1.34 7.30 26.05
CA ALA A 173 1.39 8.73 26.36
C ALA A 173 2.40 9.06 27.46
N ASP A 174 2.42 8.28 28.56
CA ASP A 174 3.38 8.48 29.66
C ASP A 174 4.82 8.23 29.19
N ALA A 175 5.06 7.15 28.44
CA ALA A 175 6.38 6.85 27.87
C ALA A 175 6.83 7.97 26.91
N ALA A 176 5.94 8.41 26.01
CA ALA A 176 6.23 9.47 25.05
C ALA A 176 6.60 10.78 25.75
N LYS A 177 5.86 11.17 26.77
CA LYS A 177 6.14 12.36 27.58
C LYS A 177 7.50 12.29 28.27
N LYS A 178 7.83 11.15 28.90
CA LYS A 178 9.12 10.94 29.54
C LYS A 178 10.28 10.95 28.55
N LEU A 179 10.08 10.34 27.38
CA LEU A 179 11.07 10.33 26.31
C LEU A 179 11.29 11.72 25.69
N ALA A 180 10.27 12.54 25.57
CA ALA A 180 10.40 13.93 25.14
C ALA A 180 11.18 14.79 26.13
N ALA A 181 11.09 14.50 27.42
CA ALA A 181 11.81 15.21 28.47
C ALA A 181 13.34 14.95 28.49
N ARG A 182 13.88 14.12 27.59
CA ARG A 182 15.33 13.83 27.48
C ARG A 182 16.16 15.04 27.01
N GLY A 183 15.54 16.07 26.45
CA GLY A 183 16.23 17.27 26.00
C GLY A 183 15.49 18.02 24.90
N ASP A 184 16.05 19.14 24.49
CA ASP A 184 15.49 19.98 23.42
C ASP A 184 15.45 19.23 22.08
N ASN A 185 14.39 19.41 21.33
CA ASN A 185 14.15 18.73 20.05
C ASN A 185 14.15 17.19 20.14
N LYS A 186 13.82 16.66 21.32
CA LYS A 186 13.55 15.24 21.52
C LYS A 186 12.04 15.04 21.68
N TYR A 187 11.57 13.98 21.07
CA TYR A 187 10.17 13.56 21.13
C TYR A 187 10.08 12.14 21.67
N GLY A 188 8.91 11.68 21.98
CA GLY A 188 8.71 10.31 22.45
C GLY A 188 8.05 9.44 21.40
N PHE A 189 7.17 9.99 20.59
CA PHE A 189 6.38 9.27 19.61
C PHE A 189 6.15 10.09 18.34
N ASN A 190 5.97 9.43 17.19
CA ASN A 190 5.57 10.09 15.96
C ASN A 190 4.05 9.97 15.76
N VAL A 191 3.36 11.10 15.67
CA VAL A 191 1.98 11.17 15.18
C VAL A 191 2.03 11.44 13.69
N GLU A 192 1.64 10.43 12.89
CA GLU A 192 1.75 10.54 11.44
C GLU A 192 0.60 11.38 10.87
N LEU A 193 0.95 12.44 10.14
CA LEU A 193 -0.03 13.37 9.56
C LEU A 193 -0.30 13.13 8.08
N LYS A 194 0.59 12.39 7.40
CA LYS A 194 0.54 12.18 5.95
C LYS A 194 0.05 10.78 5.55
N GLU A 195 -0.25 9.95 6.51
CA GLU A 195 -0.77 8.61 6.31
C GLU A 195 -2.22 8.53 6.81
N PRO A 196 -3.21 8.45 5.91
CA PRO A 196 -4.63 8.59 6.30
C PRO A 196 -5.08 7.47 7.23
N THR A 197 -4.54 6.26 7.07
CA THR A 197 -4.94 5.11 7.88
C THR A 197 -4.60 5.26 9.35
N PHE A 198 -3.63 6.13 9.68
CA PHE A 198 -3.16 6.32 11.06
C PHE A 198 -4.28 6.83 11.98
N GLY A 199 -4.96 7.90 11.62
CA GLY A 199 -6.07 8.44 12.41
C GLY A 199 -7.28 7.49 12.48
N PHE A 200 -7.62 6.86 11.37
CA PHE A 200 -8.72 5.89 11.32
C PHE A 200 -8.42 4.62 12.13
N MET A 201 -7.18 4.18 12.19
CA MET A 201 -6.74 3.07 13.02
C MET A 201 -6.97 3.36 14.51
N PHE A 202 -6.56 4.54 14.99
CA PHE A 202 -6.81 4.97 16.36
C PHE A 202 -8.32 5.13 16.64
N ALA A 203 -9.09 5.64 15.69
CA ALA A 203 -10.53 5.71 15.83
C ALA A 203 -11.16 4.32 16.06
N ARG A 204 -10.75 3.31 15.28
CA ARG A 204 -11.19 1.91 15.48
C ARG A 204 -10.78 1.34 16.82
N GLN A 205 -9.57 1.64 17.30
CA GLN A 205 -9.12 1.25 18.64
C GLN A 205 -9.98 1.87 19.75
N ASN A 206 -10.65 2.98 19.45
CA ASN A 206 -11.60 3.64 20.36
C ASN A 206 -13.07 3.24 20.10
N GLY A 207 -13.33 2.34 19.15
CA GLY A 207 -14.66 1.78 18.88
C GLY A 207 -15.42 2.39 17.71
N SER A 208 -14.81 3.29 16.92
CA SER A 208 -15.44 3.80 15.69
C SER A 208 -15.48 2.74 14.61
N GLU A 209 -16.64 2.52 14.01
CA GLU A 209 -16.82 1.67 12.81
C GLU A 209 -16.51 2.44 11.52
N LEU A 210 -16.29 3.74 11.58
CA LEU A 210 -16.11 4.71 10.50
C LEU A 210 -17.38 4.98 9.67
N PHE A 211 -18.17 3.97 9.45
CA PHE A 211 -19.52 4.02 8.84
C PHE A 211 -20.47 3.20 9.68
N ASP A 212 -21.70 3.66 9.80
CA ASP A 212 -22.74 2.92 10.51
C ASP A 212 -23.28 1.73 9.67
N LYS A 213 -24.30 1.03 10.19
CA LYS A 213 -24.89 -0.14 9.53
C LYS A 213 -25.69 0.22 8.28
N GLU A 214 -26.11 1.46 8.17
CA GLU A 214 -26.81 2.02 7.02
C GLU A 214 -25.83 2.51 5.95
N GLY A 215 -24.51 2.54 6.26
CA GLY A 215 -23.44 2.99 5.38
C GLY A 215 -23.20 4.49 5.43
N GLU A 216 -23.77 5.21 6.41
CA GLU A 216 -23.54 6.63 6.60
C GLU A 216 -22.24 6.86 7.41
N PRO A 217 -21.45 7.90 7.11
CA PRO A 217 -20.20 8.17 7.84
C PRO A 217 -20.49 8.63 9.28
N VAL A 218 -19.64 8.19 10.21
CA VAL A 218 -19.71 8.55 11.64
C VAL A 218 -18.40 9.19 12.13
N PHE A 219 -17.77 10.00 11.28
CA PHE A 219 -16.47 10.60 11.59
C PHE A 219 -16.53 11.69 12.66
N ASN A 220 -17.69 12.28 12.91
CA ASN A 220 -17.90 13.32 13.90
C ASN A 220 -18.46 12.79 15.25
N GLU A 221 -18.60 11.48 15.38
CA GLU A 221 -18.99 10.87 16.64
C GLU A 221 -17.84 10.79 17.65
N SER A 222 -18.19 10.59 18.93
CA SER A 222 -17.24 10.63 20.06
C SER A 222 -16.07 9.66 19.89
N GLU A 223 -16.31 8.48 19.32
CA GLU A 223 -15.31 7.44 19.13
C GLU A 223 -14.16 7.89 18.22
N MET A 224 -14.47 8.56 17.12
CA MET A 224 -13.47 9.15 16.23
C MET A 224 -12.84 10.39 16.84
N VAL A 225 -13.67 11.31 17.33
CA VAL A 225 -13.23 12.62 17.85
C VAL A 225 -12.32 12.46 19.07
N ASP A 226 -12.65 11.56 20.01
CA ASP A 226 -11.83 11.34 21.21
C ASP A 226 -10.50 10.63 20.89
N ALA A 227 -10.47 9.74 19.91
CA ALA A 227 -9.22 9.15 19.41
C ALA A 227 -8.29 10.22 18.82
N LEU A 228 -8.83 11.13 18.01
CA LEU A 228 -8.04 12.22 17.44
C LEU A 228 -7.61 13.25 18.50
N LYS A 229 -8.44 13.52 19.52
CA LYS A 229 -8.04 14.34 20.69
C LYS A 229 -6.86 13.71 21.44
N TYR A 230 -6.85 12.39 21.58
CA TYR A 230 -5.71 11.70 22.21
C TYR A 230 -4.43 11.94 21.39
N LEU A 231 -4.46 11.80 20.08
CA LEU A 231 -3.31 12.04 19.22
C LEU A 231 -2.88 13.52 19.22
N ASP A 232 -3.83 14.46 19.11
CA ASP A 232 -3.53 15.89 19.15
C ASP A 232 -2.88 16.28 20.47
N LYS A 233 -3.34 15.72 21.59
CA LYS A 233 -2.74 15.96 22.91
C LYS A 233 -1.26 15.61 22.96
N LEU A 234 -0.83 14.47 22.34
CA LEU A 234 0.58 14.12 22.26
C LEU A 234 1.42 15.15 21.53
N VAL A 235 0.82 15.80 20.54
CA VAL A 235 1.48 16.88 19.79
C VAL A 235 1.49 18.18 20.61
N GLN A 236 0.36 18.58 21.20
CA GLN A 236 0.24 19.84 21.92
C GLN A 236 1.07 19.87 23.20
N ASP A 237 1.29 18.73 23.86
CA ASP A 237 2.13 18.66 25.05
C ASP A 237 3.63 18.43 24.75
N GLY A 238 4.01 18.38 23.47
CA GLY A 238 5.39 18.24 23.00
C GLY A 238 5.93 16.80 23.02
N SER A 239 5.09 15.81 23.30
CA SER A 239 5.47 14.39 23.24
C SER A 239 5.70 13.89 21.81
N ALA A 240 5.04 14.53 20.83
CA ALA A 240 5.21 14.26 19.40
C ALA A 240 5.53 15.56 18.63
N PRO A 241 6.25 15.47 17.48
CA PRO A 241 6.51 16.65 16.65
C PRO A 241 5.21 17.16 16.01
N LYS A 242 5.10 18.49 15.91
CA LYS A 242 3.93 19.18 15.32
C LYS A 242 3.92 19.11 13.78
N THR A 243 5.05 18.90 13.18
CA THR A 243 5.24 18.82 11.73
C THR A 243 6.26 17.75 11.41
N ASP A 244 6.28 17.30 10.16
CA ASP A 244 7.33 16.44 9.66
C ASP A 244 8.71 17.09 9.89
N LEU A 245 9.61 16.35 10.51
CA LEU A 245 10.96 16.81 10.83
C LEU A 245 11.90 16.78 9.60
N GLY A 246 11.51 16.14 8.52
CA GLY A 246 12.35 15.93 7.33
C GLY A 246 13.58 15.06 7.60
N LEU A 247 13.53 14.21 8.61
CA LEU A 247 14.62 13.33 9.02
C LEU A 247 14.43 11.92 8.44
N GLU A 248 15.48 11.38 7.86
CA GLU A 248 15.51 9.96 7.48
C GLU A 248 15.48 9.06 8.74
N ILE A 249 15.04 7.80 8.59
CA ILE A 249 14.88 6.87 9.72
C ILE A 249 16.17 6.69 10.53
N GLY A 250 17.32 6.68 9.89
CA GLY A 250 18.62 6.62 10.58
C GLY A 250 18.88 7.83 11.47
N GLN A 251 18.33 9.00 11.13
CA GLN A 251 18.49 10.25 11.90
C GLN A 251 17.41 10.39 12.98
N SER A 252 16.18 9.99 12.69
CA SER A 252 15.04 10.13 13.61
C SER A 252 15.04 9.05 14.68
N PHE A 253 15.20 7.80 14.30
CA PHE A 253 15.14 6.63 15.19
C PHE A 253 16.52 6.11 15.59
N GLY A 254 17.52 6.20 14.68
CA GLY A 254 18.92 5.86 14.94
C GLY A 254 19.61 6.81 15.93
N GLY A 255 20.92 6.59 16.15
CA GLY A 255 21.74 7.42 17.03
C GLY A 255 21.08 7.71 18.38
N ASP A 256 20.94 8.99 18.71
CA ASP A 256 20.31 9.46 19.97
C ASP A 256 18.79 9.30 20.04
N GLY A 257 18.15 8.80 18.98
CA GLY A 257 16.71 8.59 18.92
C GLY A 257 15.91 9.89 19.12
N VAL A 258 15.89 10.75 18.11
CA VAL A 258 15.09 11.98 18.14
C VAL A 258 13.60 11.64 18.36
N VAL A 259 13.14 10.58 17.67
CA VAL A 259 11.80 10.01 17.81
C VAL A 259 11.94 8.50 18.06
N PRO A 260 11.97 8.03 19.30
CA PRO A 260 12.28 6.64 19.66
C PRO A 260 11.11 5.67 19.58
N MET A 261 9.91 6.14 19.33
CA MET A 261 8.74 5.30 19.08
C MET A 261 7.95 5.83 17.87
N PHE A 262 7.52 4.91 16.99
CA PHE A 262 6.65 5.21 15.85
C PHE A 262 5.91 3.95 15.41
N ILE A 263 4.85 4.11 14.64
CA ILE A 263 4.07 3.02 14.06
C ILE A 263 4.40 2.90 12.58
N SER A 264 4.72 1.69 12.11
CA SER A 264 4.99 1.43 10.69
C SER A 264 4.77 -0.05 10.32
N GLY A 265 4.97 -0.38 9.06
CA GLY A 265 4.87 -1.74 8.53
C GLY A 265 6.20 -2.51 8.54
N PRO A 266 6.19 -3.78 8.11
CA PRO A 266 7.35 -4.68 8.20
C PRO A 266 8.54 -4.25 7.34
N TRP A 267 8.35 -3.50 6.28
CA TRP A 267 9.43 -2.95 5.43
C TRP A 267 10.42 -2.09 6.22
N MET A 268 9.96 -1.47 7.31
CA MET A 268 10.81 -0.61 8.12
C MET A 268 11.93 -1.37 8.84
N ILE A 269 11.79 -2.67 9.03
CA ILE A 269 12.84 -3.53 9.61
C ILE A 269 14.13 -3.42 8.79
N ASN A 270 14.04 -3.60 7.46
CA ASN A 270 15.21 -3.49 6.59
C ASN A 270 15.74 -2.06 6.54
N SER A 271 14.85 -1.06 6.44
CA SER A 271 15.24 0.34 6.44
C SER A 271 16.04 0.73 7.70
N ILE A 272 15.65 0.23 8.88
CA ILE A 272 16.40 0.46 10.13
C ILE A 272 17.72 -0.28 10.12
N LYS A 273 17.75 -1.57 9.75
CA LYS A 273 18.99 -2.37 9.70
C LYS A 273 20.02 -1.74 8.78
N GLU A 274 19.60 -1.15 7.65
CA GLU A 274 20.49 -0.51 6.68
C GLU A 274 20.94 0.90 7.11
N SER A 275 20.00 1.72 7.62
CA SER A 275 20.25 3.14 7.88
C SER A 275 20.73 3.44 9.31
N ALA A 276 20.55 2.51 10.25
CA ALA A 276 20.92 2.68 11.66
C ALA A 276 21.59 1.43 12.26
N PRO A 277 22.69 0.91 11.68
CA PRO A 277 23.34 -0.30 12.19
C PRO A 277 23.95 -0.13 13.61
N ASP A 278 24.16 1.09 14.08
CA ASP A 278 24.66 1.42 15.41
C ASP A 278 23.67 1.12 16.55
N ILE A 279 22.40 0.93 16.23
CA ILE A 279 21.36 0.57 17.19
C ILE A 279 20.94 -0.89 17.12
N ASP A 280 21.70 -1.74 16.45
CA ASP A 280 21.38 -3.17 16.37
C ASP A 280 21.22 -3.76 17.80
N GLY A 281 20.18 -4.58 17.99
CA GLY A 281 19.80 -5.13 19.29
C GLY A 281 19.15 -4.16 20.29
N LYS A 282 19.20 -2.83 20.06
CA LYS A 282 18.65 -1.80 20.95
C LYS A 282 17.21 -1.39 20.63
N TRP A 283 16.58 -2.00 19.67
CA TRP A 283 15.21 -1.72 19.28
C TRP A 283 14.38 -2.98 19.13
N GLY A 284 13.08 -2.84 18.99
CA GLY A 284 12.15 -3.93 18.80
C GLY A 284 10.88 -3.47 18.13
N VAL A 285 10.04 -4.46 17.83
CA VAL A 285 8.67 -4.31 17.35
C VAL A 285 7.73 -4.90 18.38
N ALA A 286 6.59 -4.31 18.61
CA ALA A 286 5.53 -4.80 19.47
C ALA A 286 4.17 -4.60 18.78
N GLU A 287 3.17 -5.38 19.21
CA GLU A 287 1.79 -5.08 18.85
C GLU A 287 1.42 -3.64 19.20
N LEU A 288 0.42 -3.09 18.53
CA LEU A 288 -0.06 -1.74 18.84
C LEU A 288 -0.58 -1.65 20.27
N PRO A 289 -0.28 -0.54 20.99
CA PRO A 289 -0.87 -0.28 22.29
C PRO A 289 -2.39 -0.28 22.22
N LYS A 290 -3.02 -0.98 23.15
CA LYS A 290 -4.47 -1.10 23.20
C LYS A 290 -5.12 0.23 23.55
N GLY A 291 -6.05 0.67 22.72
CA GLY A 291 -6.97 1.74 23.03
C GLY A 291 -8.09 1.30 23.97
N PRO A 292 -9.11 2.13 24.18
CA PRO A 292 -10.22 1.81 25.09
C PRO A 292 -10.95 0.51 24.72
N VAL A 293 -11.05 0.17 23.43
CA VAL A 293 -11.79 -1.00 22.94
C VAL A 293 -10.85 -2.11 22.48
N SER A 294 -9.87 -1.80 21.61
CA SER A 294 -9.00 -2.81 20.98
C SER A 294 -7.58 -2.28 20.71
N ASN A 295 -6.72 -3.16 20.16
CA ASN A 295 -5.44 -2.80 19.55
C ASN A 295 -5.52 -2.98 18.01
N THR A 296 -6.70 -2.82 17.44
CA THR A 296 -6.94 -3.03 16.02
C THR A 296 -5.97 -2.22 15.16
N SER A 297 -5.31 -2.91 14.26
CA SER A 297 -4.47 -2.32 13.21
C SER A 297 -5.20 -2.27 11.87
N VAL A 298 -4.54 -1.73 10.86
CA VAL A 298 -5.04 -1.75 9.49
C VAL A 298 -4.48 -2.94 8.73
N THR A 299 -5.30 -3.55 7.87
CA THR A 299 -4.85 -4.47 6.83
C THR A 299 -4.76 -3.71 5.52
N GLY A 300 -3.56 -3.65 4.96
CA GLY A 300 -3.29 -3.13 3.63
C GLY A 300 -2.73 -4.22 2.72
N GLY A 301 -2.01 -3.79 1.68
CA GLY A 301 -1.35 -4.67 0.74
C GLY A 301 -1.92 -4.59 -0.67
N ALA A 302 -1.75 -5.65 -1.44
CA ALA A 302 -2.20 -5.70 -2.82
C ALA A 302 -2.70 -7.08 -3.23
N ASN A 303 -3.52 -7.08 -4.26
CA ASN A 303 -4.09 -8.23 -4.90
C ASN A 303 -3.52 -8.40 -6.33
N LEU A 304 -3.59 -9.59 -6.89
CA LEU A 304 -3.30 -9.86 -8.30
C LEU A 304 -4.62 -10.00 -9.06
N ALA A 305 -4.77 -9.23 -10.13
CA ALA A 305 -5.96 -9.22 -10.95
C ALA A 305 -5.64 -9.34 -12.45
N VAL A 306 -6.60 -9.81 -13.23
CA VAL A 306 -6.56 -9.80 -14.69
C VAL A 306 -7.29 -8.56 -15.17
N PHE A 307 -6.63 -7.77 -16.02
CA PHE A 307 -7.24 -6.57 -16.58
C PHE A 307 -8.23 -6.93 -17.71
N SER A 308 -9.39 -6.28 -17.74
CA SER A 308 -10.49 -6.66 -18.67
C SER A 308 -10.14 -6.52 -20.16
N SER A 309 -9.14 -5.70 -20.49
CA SER A 309 -8.63 -5.58 -21.87
C SER A 309 -7.70 -6.72 -22.30
N SER A 310 -7.23 -7.56 -21.36
CA SER A 310 -6.35 -8.69 -21.68
C SER A 310 -7.03 -9.70 -22.61
N LYS A 311 -6.26 -10.23 -23.54
CA LYS A 311 -6.64 -11.35 -24.41
C LYS A 311 -5.97 -12.66 -24.03
N LYS A 312 -5.25 -12.69 -22.90
CA LYS A 312 -4.42 -13.78 -22.43
C LYS A 312 -4.82 -14.24 -21.01
N LYS A 313 -6.12 -14.25 -20.73
CA LYS A 313 -6.65 -14.58 -19.40
C LYS A 313 -6.07 -15.89 -18.85
N ASP A 314 -6.03 -16.95 -19.66
CA ASP A 314 -5.57 -18.27 -19.21
C ASP A 314 -4.08 -18.25 -18.77
N ASP A 315 -3.23 -17.56 -19.53
CA ASP A 315 -1.81 -17.44 -19.17
C ASP A 315 -1.61 -16.45 -17.99
N ALA A 316 -2.42 -15.39 -17.90
CA ALA A 316 -2.45 -14.49 -16.76
C ALA A 316 -2.82 -15.25 -15.46
N MET A 317 -3.84 -16.10 -15.51
CA MET A 317 -4.23 -16.93 -14.36
C MET A 317 -3.14 -17.92 -13.95
N LYS A 318 -2.39 -18.50 -14.90
CA LYS A 318 -1.23 -19.36 -14.55
C LYS A 318 -0.14 -18.58 -13.80
N LEU A 319 0.13 -17.34 -14.21
CA LEU A 319 1.07 -16.48 -13.48
C LEU A 319 0.56 -16.14 -12.08
N ILE A 320 -0.72 -15.76 -11.96
CA ILE A 320 -1.35 -15.46 -10.67
C ILE A 320 -1.29 -16.68 -9.75
N GLU A 321 -1.66 -17.87 -10.25
CA GLU A 321 -1.60 -19.11 -9.48
C GLU A 321 -0.17 -19.44 -9.04
N TYR A 322 0.82 -19.29 -9.92
CA TYR A 322 2.22 -19.50 -9.59
C TYR A 322 2.70 -18.57 -8.48
N LEU A 323 2.42 -17.28 -8.61
CA LEU A 323 2.79 -16.28 -7.60
C LEU A 323 2.10 -16.55 -6.26
N SER A 324 0.88 -17.08 -6.28
CA SER A 324 0.07 -17.35 -5.08
C SER A 324 0.47 -18.59 -4.30
N LYS A 325 1.38 -19.43 -4.83
CA LYS A 325 1.88 -20.60 -4.10
C LYS A 325 2.59 -20.16 -2.81
N PRO A 326 2.41 -20.92 -1.70
CA PRO A 326 3.02 -20.59 -0.40
C PRO A 326 4.52 -20.33 -0.47
N GLU A 327 5.26 -21.19 -1.20
CA GLU A 327 6.71 -21.04 -1.36
C GLU A 327 7.12 -19.78 -2.13
N ASN A 328 6.30 -19.32 -3.09
CA ASN A 328 6.60 -18.13 -3.87
C ASN A 328 6.23 -16.84 -3.12
N GLN A 329 5.16 -16.87 -2.32
CA GLN A 329 4.87 -15.79 -1.39
C GLN A 329 5.95 -15.67 -0.30
N THR A 330 6.49 -16.79 0.18
CA THR A 330 7.63 -16.79 1.12
C THR A 330 8.88 -16.17 0.48
N LYS A 331 9.24 -16.57 -0.74
CA LYS A 331 10.35 -15.95 -1.49
C LYS A 331 10.13 -14.45 -1.70
N PHE A 332 8.89 -14.04 -2.00
CA PHE A 332 8.57 -12.63 -2.17
C PHE A 332 8.77 -11.86 -0.87
N PHE A 333 8.36 -12.43 0.26
CA PHE A 333 8.64 -11.86 1.58
C PHE A 333 10.16 -11.73 1.83
N GLU A 334 10.94 -12.77 1.59
CA GLU A 334 12.40 -12.74 1.78
C GLU A 334 13.08 -11.63 0.97
N ASN A 335 12.54 -11.35 -0.23
CA ASN A 335 13.06 -10.30 -1.11
C ASN A 335 12.59 -8.88 -0.76
N THR A 336 11.41 -8.72 -0.13
CA THR A 336 10.72 -7.41 -0.04
C THR A 336 10.22 -7.05 1.36
N ASN A 337 10.17 -8.01 2.29
CA ASN A 337 9.44 -7.94 3.57
C ASN A 337 7.93 -7.70 3.43
N SER A 338 7.35 -7.96 2.26
CA SER A 338 5.88 -7.94 2.08
C SER A 338 5.29 -9.24 2.62
N LEU A 339 4.44 -9.15 3.63
CA LEU A 339 3.91 -10.32 4.35
C LEU A 339 3.02 -11.18 3.43
N PRO A 340 3.12 -12.51 3.48
CA PRO A 340 2.27 -13.37 2.66
C PRO A 340 0.82 -13.33 3.13
N THR A 341 -0.10 -13.41 2.16
CA THR A 341 -1.53 -13.62 2.43
C THR A 341 -1.89 -15.09 2.60
N SER A 342 -1.05 -16.00 2.11
CA SER A 342 -1.22 -17.44 2.28
C SER A 342 -0.98 -17.85 3.73
N LYS A 343 -1.98 -18.47 4.36
CA LYS A 343 -1.88 -19.02 5.72
C LYS A 343 -0.76 -20.07 5.83
N GLU A 344 -0.55 -20.88 4.79
CA GLU A 344 0.47 -21.94 4.77
C GLU A 344 1.90 -21.35 4.74
N SER A 345 2.13 -20.22 4.08
CA SER A 345 3.44 -19.56 4.04
C SER A 345 4.00 -19.29 5.44
N TRP A 346 3.14 -18.96 6.41
CA TRP A 346 3.54 -18.69 7.79
C TRP A 346 4.09 -19.88 8.55
N ASN A 347 4.05 -21.09 7.95
CA ASN A 347 4.74 -22.26 8.48
C ASN A 347 6.25 -22.26 8.21
N ALA A 348 6.74 -21.43 7.30
CA ALA A 348 8.17 -21.32 7.00
C ALA A 348 8.96 -20.77 8.20
N ASP A 349 10.20 -21.22 8.35
CA ASP A 349 11.05 -20.88 9.50
C ASP A 349 11.33 -19.37 9.61
N VAL A 350 11.39 -18.66 8.49
CA VAL A 350 11.65 -17.21 8.46
C VAL A 350 10.61 -16.41 9.26
N PHE A 351 9.35 -16.86 9.28
CA PHE A 351 8.29 -16.19 10.06
C PHE A 351 8.27 -16.57 11.53
N LYS A 352 8.81 -17.75 11.88
CA LYS A 352 8.82 -18.28 13.24
C LYS A 352 10.07 -17.89 14.02
N SER A 353 11.20 -17.73 13.33
CA SER A 353 12.51 -17.50 13.95
C SER A 353 12.86 -16.02 14.16
N ASP A 354 12.30 -15.11 13.36
CA ASP A 354 12.53 -13.66 13.54
C ASP A 354 11.48 -13.05 14.49
N PRO A 355 11.88 -12.67 15.71
CA PRO A 355 10.95 -12.11 16.70
C PRO A 355 10.37 -10.75 16.29
N LEU A 356 10.99 -10.04 15.32
CA LEU A 356 10.44 -8.78 14.81
C LEU A 356 9.31 -9.03 13.81
N ILE A 357 9.42 -10.11 13.02
CA ILE A 357 8.42 -10.49 12.03
C ILE A 357 7.22 -11.19 12.66
N SER A 358 7.45 -12.05 13.67
CA SER A 358 6.36 -12.79 14.33
C SER A 358 5.29 -11.87 14.91
N VAL A 359 5.68 -10.69 15.42
CA VAL A 359 4.75 -9.67 15.92
C VAL A 359 3.73 -9.23 14.87
N PHE A 360 4.15 -9.08 13.62
CA PHE A 360 3.23 -8.72 12.55
C PHE A 360 2.22 -9.83 12.26
N GLY A 361 2.62 -11.10 12.39
CA GLY A 361 1.71 -12.25 12.28
C GLY A 361 0.64 -12.24 13.37
N GLU A 362 1.01 -11.90 14.60
CA GLU A 362 0.07 -11.74 15.70
C GLU A 362 -0.85 -10.53 15.49
N GLN A 363 -0.30 -9.40 15.10
CA GLN A 363 -1.07 -8.17 14.84
C GLN A 363 -2.05 -8.31 13.66
N LEU A 364 -1.77 -9.15 12.67
CA LEU A 364 -2.71 -9.42 11.56
C LEU A 364 -4.04 -10.03 12.04
N ASN A 365 -4.05 -10.78 13.14
CA ASN A 365 -5.26 -11.33 13.72
C ASN A 365 -6.19 -10.24 14.29
N GLU A 366 -5.59 -9.09 14.66
CA GLU A 366 -6.28 -7.90 15.18
C GLU A 366 -6.23 -6.75 14.18
N SER A 367 -6.37 -7.06 12.87
CA SER A 367 -6.31 -6.07 11.80
C SER A 367 -7.58 -6.10 10.94
N GLN A 368 -7.97 -4.92 10.46
CA GLN A 368 -9.13 -4.75 9.60
C GLN A 368 -8.79 -3.93 8.35
N PRO A 369 -9.34 -4.25 7.17
CA PRO A 369 -9.17 -3.43 5.98
C PRO A 369 -9.84 -2.06 6.17
N MET A 370 -9.34 -1.05 5.46
CA MET A 370 -10.08 0.20 5.32
C MET A 370 -11.38 -0.03 4.55
N PRO A 371 -12.38 0.85 4.68
CA PRO A 371 -13.63 0.73 3.94
C PRO A 371 -13.39 0.58 2.42
N LEU A 372 -14.04 -0.42 1.80
CA LEU A 372 -13.90 -0.74 0.38
C LEU A 372 -14.88 0.10 -0.46
N LEU A 373 -14.79 1.42 -0.34
CA LEU A 373 -15.60 2.38 -1.08
C LEU A 373 -14.79 2.95 -2.25
N LYS A 374 -15.42 3.15 -3.40
CA LYS A 374 -14.76 3.77 -4.56
C LYS A 374 -14.28 5.20 -4.29
N GLN A 375 -14.93 5.88 -3.35
CA GLN A 375 -14.57 7.23 -2.92
C GLN A 375 -13.53 7.26 -1.81
N TRP A 376 -13.02 6.11 -1.33
CA TRP A 376 -12.17 6.05 -0.15
C TRP A 376 -10.91 6.89 -0.25
N ASP A 377 -10.29 6.94 -1.42
CA ASP A 377 -9.09 7.78 -1.63
C ASP A 377 -9.41 9.27 -1.41
N GLU A 378 -10.51 9.77 -1.96
CA GLU A 378 -10.93 11.16 -1.79
C GLU A 378 -11.32 11.47 -0.34
N ILE A 379 -12.02 10.55 0.33
CA ILE A 379 -12.35 10.66 1.76
C ILE A 379 -11.06 10.75 2.58
N SER A 380 -10.09 9.91 2.28
CA SER A 380 -8.79 9.87 2.94
C SER A 380 -8.00 11.17 2.77
N GLN A 381 -7.99 11.75 1.57
CA GLN A 381 -7.35 13.04 1.29
C GLN A 381 -8.04 14.18 2.04
N ASN A 382 -9.38 14.19 2.08
CA ASN A 382 -10.14 15.16 2.84
C ASN A 382 -9.85 15.04 4.35
N PHE A 383 -9.79 13.83 4.89
CA PHE A 383 -9.39 13.59 6.28
C PHE A 383 -8.00 14.17 6.58
N MET A 384 -6.98 13.84 5.79
CA MET A 384 -5.61 14.35 6.02
C MET A 384 -5.56 15.86 6.02
N LYS A 385 -6.29 16.52 5.13
CA LYS A 385 -6.39 17.98 5.08
C LYS A 385 -7.03 18.56 6.33
N GLN A 386 -8.12 17.97 6.83
CA GLN A 386 -8.78 18.41 8.06
C GLN A 386 -7.87 18.17 9.28
N TRP A 387 -7.25 17.00 9.33
CA TRP A 387 -6.36 16.62 10.42
C TRP A 387 -5.12 17.53 10.50
N GLU A 388 -4.50 17.84 9.39
CA GLU A 388 -3.40 18.81 9.35
C GLU A 388 -3.84 20.20 9.83
N GLN A 389 -5.03 20.68 9.46
CA GLN A 389 -5.55 21.96 9.96
C GLN A 389 -5.76 21.95 11.46
N VAL A 390 -6.22 20.85 12.04
CA VAL A 390 -6.37 20.72 13.50
C VAL A 390 -5.01 20.80 14.17
N VAL A 391 -4.09 19.92 13.80
CA VAL A 391 -2.79 19.77 14.47
C VAL A 391 -1.90 21.00 14.26
N VAL A 392 -1.78 21.49 13.04
CA VAL A 392 -0.82 22.55 12.68
C VAL A 392 -1.43 23.95 12.89
N SER A 393 -2.69 24.14 12.50
CA SER A 393 -3.31 25.47 12.49
C SER A 393 -4.23 25.74 13.69
N GLY A 394 -4.53 24.71 14.49
CA GLY A 394 -5.38 24.83 15.67
C GLY A 394 -6.88 24.98 15.34
N LYS A 395 -7.32 24.42 14.18
CA LYS A 395 -8.75 24.31 13.86
C LYS A 395 -9.46 23.50 14.92
N ASN A 396 -10.70 23.86 15.24
CA ASN A 396 -11.50 23.05 16.17
C ASN A 396 -11.70 21.64 15.61
N LEU A 397 -11.38 20.62 16.41
CA LEU A 397 -11.43 19.24 15.96
C LEU A 397 -12.85 18.78 15.63
N GLN A 398 -13.85 19.13 16.46
CA GLN A 398 -15.24 18.76 16.19
C GLN A 398 -15.72 19.37 14.87
N GLU A 399 -15.47 20.66 14.66
CA GLU A 399 -15.82 21.34 13.39
C GLU A 399 -15.12 20.69 12.18
N ALA A 400 -13.86 20.27 12.33
CA ALA A 400 -13.13 19.59 11.27
C ALA A 400 -13.76 18.23 10.93
N MET A 401 -14.21 17.48 11.94
CA MET A 401 -14.85 16.17 11.74
C MET A 401 -16.30 16.31 11.26
N ASP A 402 -17.03 17.34 11.68
CA ASP A 402 -18.35 17.66 11.13
C ASP A 402 -18.26 17.97 9.63
N GLU A 403 -17.29 18.79 9.22
CA GLU A 403 -17.04 19.10 7.80
C GLU A 403 -16.64 17.84 7.00
N LEU A 404 -15.79 16.98 7.56
CA LEU A 404 -15.40 15.72 6.91
C LEU A 404 -16.62 14.82 6.72
N ASN A 405 -17.47 14.72 7.72
CA ASN A 405 -18.68 13.90 7.68
C ASN A 405 -19.63 14.39 6.57
N GLU A 406 -19.94 15.70 6.53
CA GLU A 406 -20.78 16.30 5.49
C GLU A 406 -20.21 16.13 4.07
N GLN A 407 -18.88 16.31 3.92
CA GLN A 407 -18.18 16.07 2.64
C GLN A 407 -18.33 14.62 2.21
N THR A 408 -18.16 13.68 3.14
CA THR A 408 -18.27 12.25 2.85
C THR A 408 -19.69 11.86 2.49
N GLU A 409 -20.70 12.32 3.23
CA GLU A 409 -22.11 12.09 2.87
C GLU A 409 -22.44 12.59 1.45
N THR A 410 -21.83 13.69 1.03
CA THR A 410 -22.02 14.22 -0.32
C THR A 410 -21.36 13.35 -1.38
N LEU A 411 -20.19 12.79 -1.07
CA LEU A 411 -19.42 11.95 -2.00
C LEU A 411 -20.04 10.56 -2.23
N ILE A 412 -20.68 9.98 -1.21
CA ILE A 412 -21.22 8.62 -1.28
C ILE A 412 -22.66 8.54 -1.80
N LYS A 413 -23.36 9.65 -1.87
CA LYS A 413 -24.71 9.77 -2.48
C LYS A 413 -24.65 9.84 -3.99
#